data_9e77276e95560401cbd4e84d808748aa
#
_entry.id   9e77276e95560401cbd4e84d808748aa
#
_cell.length_a   1.000
_cell.length_b   1.000
_cell.length_c   1.000
_cell.angle_alpha   90.00
_cell.angle_beta   90.00
_cell.angle_gamma   90.00
#
_symmetry.space_group_name_H-M   'P 1'
#
loop_
_entity.id
_entity.type
_entity.pdbx_description
1 polymer ?
#
loop_
_entity_poly.entity_id
_entity_poly.type
_entity_poly.pdbx_seq_one_letter_code
_entity_poly.pdbx_strand_id
1 'polypeptide(L)'
;RLEVAHNCPKEHVDFLLEMFELDEQDLYRVDGPVNLNRLVAVYAMTGRDDLRYLPFVAGQQKAMLAADDIFAAISNGDILLHHPYESFSPVIEFFARASEDPDVHAIKLTLCRTGAESPIVDALVRAAQAGK
;
A
#
# COMPACT_ATOMS: atom_id res chain seq x y z
N ARG A 1 19.61 -4.81 -8.36
CA ARG A 1 19.41 -6.20 -8.83
C ARG A 1 18.71 -6.19 -10.19
N LEU A 2 19.26 -6.88 -11.16
CA LEU A 2 18.71 -7.07 -12.49
C LEU A 2 18.41 -8.56 -12.73
N GLU A 3 17.17 -8.89 -13.06
CA GLU A 3 16.79 -10.25 -13.46
C GLU A 3 16.50 -10.27 -14.95
N VAL A 4 17.15 -11.17 -15.67
CA VAL A 4 16.96 -11.36 -17.12
C VAL A 4 16.72 -12.83 -17.44
N ALA A 5 16.02 -13.08 -18.53
CA ALA A 5 15.88 -14.43 -19.04
C ALA A 5 17.27 -15.01 -19.40
N HIS A 6 17.45 -16.31 -19.24
CA HIS A 6 18.70 -17.01 -19.52
C HIS A 6 19.25 -16.69 -20.92
N ASN A 7 18.37 -16.62 -21.91
CA ASN A 7 18.70 -16.37 -23.32
C ASN A 7 18.72 -14.87 -23.68
N CYS A 8 18.68 -13.95 -22.72
CA CYS A 8 18.78 -12.51 -22.99
C CYS A 8 20.13 -12.19 -23.65
N PRO A 9 20.16 -11.51 -24.81
CA PRO A 9 21.39 -11.10 -25.46
C PRO A 9 22.30 -10.30 -24.55
N LYS A 10 23.61 -10.54 -24.66
CA LYS A 10 24.61 -9.88 -23.81
C LYS A 10 24.56 -8.35 -23.97
N GLU A 11 24.39 -7.86 -25.17
CA GLU A 11 24.31 -6.41 -25.46
C GLU A 11 23.18 -5.70 -24.72
N HIS A 12 22.01 -6.38 -24.55
CA HIS A 12 20.89 -5.84 -23.80
C HIS A 12 21.17 -5.86 -22.30
N VAL A 13 21.85 -6.88 -21.82
CA VAL A 13 22.25 -6.99 -20.41
C VAL A 13 23.24 -5.90 -20.05
N ASP A 14 24.30 -5.74 -20.88
CA ASP A 14 25.33 -4.72 -20.67
C ASP A 14 24.71 -3.31 -20.66
N PHE A 15 23.81 -3.03 -21.62
CA PHE A 15 23.06 -1.77 -21.68
C PHE A 15 22.24 -1.51 -20.40
N LEU A 16 21.54 -2.54 -19.88
CA LEU A 16 20.72 -2.39 -18.67
C LEU A 16 21.57 -2.22 -17.42
N LEU A 17 22.69 -2.95 -17.32
CA LEU A 17 23.63 -2.78 -16.21
C LEU A 17 24.19 -1.37 -16.18
N GLU A 18 24.63 -0.85 -17.32
CA GLU A 18 25.13 0.52 -17.44
C GLU A 18 24.04 1.55 -17.11
N MET A 19 22.82 1.40 -17.69
CA MET A 19 21.72 2.34 -17.49
C MET A 19 21.25 2.45 -16.05
N PHE A 20 21.29 1.33 -15.31
CA PHE A 20 20.87 1.28 -13.91
C PHE A 20 22.03 1.35 -12.91
N GLU A 21 23.24 1.63 -13.37
CA GLU A 21 24.45 1.70 -12.53
C GLU A 21 24.62 0.46 -11.65
N LEU A 22 24.45 -0.73 -12.27
CA LEU A 22 24.56 -2.03 -11.62
C LEU A 22 25.81 -2.78 -12.06
N ASP A 23 26.33 -3.64 -11.18
CA ASP A 23 27.47 -4.51 -11.45
C ASP A 23 27.03 -5.93 -11.85
N GLU A 24 27.99 -6.73 -12.38
CA GLU A 24 27.77 -8.15 -12.72
C GLU A 24 27.26 -8.99 -11.53
N GLN A 25 27.60 -8.63 -10.31
CA GLN A 25 27.12 -9.27 -9.09
C GLN A 25 25.63 -9.03 -8.81
N ASP A 26 25.04 -8.01 -9.43
CA ASP A 26 23.62 -7.69 -9.36
C ASP A 26 22.79 -8.43 -10.42
N LEU A 27 23.46 -9.11 -11.35
CA LEU A 27 22.82 -9.80 -12.46
C LEU A 27 22.40 -11.22 -12.10
N TYR A 28 21.14 -11.53 -12.34
CA TYR A 28 20.56 -12.87 -12.17
C TYR A 28 19.97 -13.35 -13.49
N ARG A 29 20.53 -14.43 -14.03
CA ARG A 29 20.00 -15.10 -15.21
C ARG A 29 19.06 -16.23 -14.79
N VAL A 30 17.80 -16.13 -15.23
CA VAL A 30 16.72 -17.04 -14.82
C VAL A 30 16.37 -17.95 -16.01
N ASP A 31 16.42 -19.26 -15.79
CA ASP A 31 15.90 -20.23 -16.73
C ASP A 31 14.40 -20.44 -16.47
N GLY A 32 13.61 -19.51 -17.00
CA GLY A 32 12.17 -19.45 -16.79
C GLY A 32 11.64 -18.03 -16.90
N PRO A 33 10.40 -17.81 -16.50
CA PRO A 33 9.79 -16.47 -16.55
C PRO A 33 10.43 -15.55 -15.52
N VAL A 34 10.81 -14.35 -15.96
CA VAL A 34 11.22 -13.24 -15.10
C VAL A 34 10.00 -12.50 -14.58
N ASN A 35 10.17 -11.76 -13.46
CA ASN A 35 9.10 -10.98 -12.84
C ASN A 35 7.87 -11.83 -12.46
N LEU A 36 8.09 -12.82 -11.62
CA LEU A 36 7.03 -13.73 -11.14
C LEU A 36 5.86 -13.02 -10.45
N ASN A 37 6.05 -11.79 -10.01
CA ASN A 37 4.97 -10.98 -9.43
C ASN A 37 3.78 -10.80 -10.39
N ARG A 38 4.01 -10.83 -11.69
CA ARG A 38 2.93 -10.80 -12.71
C ARG A 38 1.99 -12.00 -12.65
N LEU A 39 2.42 -13.11 -12.05
CA LEU A 39 1.58 -14.29 -11.86
C LEU A 39 0.40 -14.05 -10.90
N VAL A 40 0.43 -12.96 -10.11
CA VAL A 40 -0.72 -12.53 -9.30
C VAL A 40 -1.97 -12.35 -10.18
N ALA A 41 -1.82 -11.90 -11.43
CA ALA A 41 -2.93 -11.75 -12.35
C ALA A 41 -3.66 -13.09 -12.65
N VAL A 42 -2.94 -14.22 -12.65
CA VAL A 42 -3.50 -15.55 -12.86
C VAL A 42 -4.55 -15.86 -11.80
N TYR A 43 -4.31 -15.45 -10.56
CA TYR A 43 -5.26 -15.64 -9.46
C TYR A 43 -6.62 -14.99 -9.74
N ALA A 44 -6.62 -13.80 -10.34
CA ALA A 44 -7.86 -13.10 -10.70
C ALA A 44 -8.53 -13.68 -11.96
N MET A 45 -7.74 -14.21 -12.91
CA MET A 45 -8.21 -14.69 -14.21
C MET A 45 -8.84 -16.07 -14.17
N THR A 46 -8.58 -16.89 -13.16
CA THR A 46 -8.99 -18.31 -13.13
C THR A 46 -10.49 -18.51 -13.00
N GLY A 47 -11.25 -17.57 -12.45
CA GLY A 47 -12.69 -17.74 -12.17
C GLY A 47 -13.02 -18.91 -11.24
N ARG A 48 -12.01 -19.45 -10.53
CA ARG A 48 -12.11 -20.63 -9.67
C ARG A 48 -12.17 -20.20 -8.20
N ASP A 49 -13.34 -19.77 -7.75
CA ASP A 49 -13.55 -19.34 -6.37
C ASP A 49 -13.37 -20.47 -5.35
N ASP A 50 -13.54 -21.71 -5.80
CA ASP A 50 -13.29 -22.92 -5.02
C ASP A 50 -11.80 -23.13 -4.65
N LEU A 51 -10.88 -22.47 -5.38
CA LEU A 51 -9.43 -22.50 -5.13
C LEU A 51 -8.95 -21.28 -4.34
N ARG A 52 -9.85 -20.45 -3.86
CA ARG A 52 -9.52 -19.22 -3.11
C ARG A 52 -9.91 -19.37 -1.64
N TYR A 53 -9.14 -18.73 -0.79
CA TYR A 53 -9.59 -18.53 0.58
C TYR A 53 -10.82 -17.63 0.61
N LEU A 54 -11.73 -17.91 1.55
CA LEU A 54 -12.88 -17.02 1.77
C LEU A 54 -12.37 -15.60 2.12
N PRO A 55 -13.03 -14.56 1.59
CA PRO A 55 -12.69 -13.19 1.94
C PRO A 55 -12.77 -13.00 3.46
N PHE A 56 -11.70 -12.49 4.04
CA PHE A 56 -11.68 -12.11 5.44
C PHE A 56 -12.35 -10.74 5.62
N VAL A 57 -13.31 -10.66 6.52
CA VAL A 57 -13.97 -9.40 6.88
C VAL A 57 -13.40 -8.95 8.23
N ALA A 58 -12.67 -7.84 8.20
CA ALA A 58 -12.08 -7.26 9.40
C ALA A 58 -13.16 -6.73 10.35
N GLY A 59 -13.00 -6.99 11.64
CA GLY A 59 -13.87 -6.45 12.69
C GLY A 59 -13.74 -4.95 12.83
N GLN A 60 -14.71 -4.33 13.51
CA GLN A 60 -14.64 -2.91 13.87
C GLN A 60 -14.29 -2.75 15.35
N GLN A 61 -13.44 -1.78 15.65
CA GLN A 61 -13.03 -1.44 17.01
C GLN A 61 -14.20 -0.80 17.77
N LYS A 62 -14.58 -1.37 18.93
CA LYS A 62 -15.75 -0.93 19.70
C LYS A 62 -15.68 0.51 20.16
N ALA A 63 -14.49 0.99 20.54
CA ALA A 63 -14.30 2.38 20.97
C ALA A 63 -14.62 3.39 19.84
N MET A 64 -14.36 3.00 18.59
CA MET A 64 -14.66 3.82 17.41
C MET A 64 -16.15 3.84 17.07
N LEU A 65 -16.84 2.71 17.31
CA LEU A 65 -18.30 2.62 17.10
C LEU A 65 -19.13 3.40 18.13
N ALA A 66 -18.56 3.64 19.32
CA ALA A 66 -19.25 4.31 20.42
C ALA A 66 -19.06 5.83 20.41
N ALA A 67 -18.18 6.37 19.57
CA ALA A 67 -17.89 7.79 19.50
C ALA A 67 -18.61 8.45 18.31
N ASP A 68 -19.11 9.65 18.53
CA ASP A 68 -19.74 10.45 17.47
C ASP A 68 -18.72 10.95 16.45
N ASP A 69 -17.44 11.01 16.85
CA ASP A 69 -16.34 11.53 16.06
C ASP A 69 -15.02 10.87 16.47
N ILE A 70 -14.13 10.66 15.49
CA ILE A 70 -12.84 10.01 15.70
C ILE A 70 -11.90 10.83 16.62
N PHE A 71 -11.92 12.16 16.53
CA PHE A 71 -11.11 13.02 17.39
C PHE A 71 -11.59 12.95 18.84
N ALA A 72 -12.92 12.89 19.06
CA ALA A 72 -13.51 12.68 20.37
C ALA A 72 -13.12 11.31 20.94
N ALA A 73 -13.13 10.25 20.12
CA ALA A 73 -12.69 8.92 20.52
C ALA A 73 -11.22 8.92 21.00
N ILE A 74 -10.32 9.53 20.22
CA ILE A 74 -8.89 9.61 20.55
C ILE A 74 -8.64 10.48 21.79
N SER A 75 -9.42 11.56 21.98
CA SER A 75 -9.32 12.42 23.14
C SER A 75 -9.73 11.76 24.45
N ASN A 76 -10.56 10.72 24.38
CA ASN A 76 -10.98 9.93 25.54
C ASN A 76 -9.97 8.86 25.96
N GLY A 77 -8.97 8.56 25.13
CA GLY A 77 -7.91 7.61 25.44
C GLY A 77 -7.26 7.01 24.19
N ASP A 78 -6.19 6.29 24.40
CA ASP A 78 -5.46 5.63 23.34
C ASP A 78 -6.29 4.54 22.66
N ILE A 79 -6.20 4.46 21.33
CA ILE A 79 -6.89 3.46 20.52
C ILE A 79 -5.84 2.61 19.82
N LEU A 80 -5.81 1.32 20.14
CA LEU A 80 -4.96 0.33 19.47
C LEU A 80 -5.78 -0.44 18.43
N LEU A 81 -5.26 -0.50 17.20
CA LEU A 81 -5.83 -1.27 16.09
C LEU A 81 -4.90 -2.42 15.72
N HIS A 82 -5.45 -3.64 15.63
CA HIS A 82 -4.72 -4.84 15.26
C HIS A 82 -5.04 -5.26 13.83
N HIS A 83 -4.29 -4.73 12.87
CA HIS A 83 -4.44 -5.11 11.47
C HIS A 83 -3.78 -6.47 11.18
N PRO A 84 -4.37 -7.28 10.28
CA PRO A 84 -5.56 -7.06 9.45
C PRO A 84 -6.90 -7.46 10.12
N TYR A 85 -6.90 -7.87 11.38
CA TYR A 85 -8.08 -8.40 12.07
C TYR A 85 -9.09 -7.32 12.40
N GLU A 86 -8.65 -6.11 12.65
CA GLU A 86 -9.48 -4.92 12.76
C GLU A 86 -9.37 -4.05 11.50
N SER A 87 -10.47 -3.37 11.17
CA SER A 87 -10.57 -2.57 9.95
C SER A 87 -9.58 -1.41 9.95
N PHE A 88 -9.01 -1.13 8.78
CA PHE A 88 -8.20 0.05 8.53
C PHE A 88 -9.04 1.32 8.27
N SER A 89 -10.36 1.17 8.13
CA SER A 89 -11.27 2.30 7.85
C SER A 89 -11.15 3.45 8.85
N PRO A 90 -10.99 3.23 10.17
CA PRO A 90 -10.81 4.34 11.11
C PRO A 90 -9.55 5.17 10.84
N VAL A 91 -8.47 4.54 10.38
CA VAL A 91 -7.24 5.27 10.02
C VAL A 91 -7.49 6.16 8.79
N ILE A 92 -8.20 5.64 7.79
CA ILE A 92 -8.58 6.42 6.60
C ILE A 92 -9.47 7.60 7.01
N GLU A 93 -10.47 7.36 7.86
CA GLU A 93 -11.37 8.39 8.35
C GLU A 93 -10.63 9.48 9.12
N PHE A 94 -9.67 9.10 9.97
CA PHE A 94 -8.84 10.05 10.71
C PHE A 94 -8.12 11.02 9.76
N PHE A 95 -7.49 10.55 8.70
CA PHE A 95 -6.84 11.42 7.72
C PHE A 95 -7.83 12.22 6.88
N ALA A 96 -8.96 11.64 6.52
CA ALA A 96 -10.01 12.35 5.79
C ALA A 96 -10.54 13.53 6.60
N ARG A 97 -10.89 13.30 7.87
CA ARG A 97 -11.34 14.35 8.79
C ARG A 97 -10.26 15.40 9.05
N ALA A 98 -9.02 14.94 9.32
CA ALA A 98 -7.90 15.85 9.52
C ALA A 98 -7.63 16.76 8.30
N SER A 99 -7.92 16.29 7.09
CA SER A 99 -7.76 17.10 5.89
C SER A 99 -8.76 18.26 5.79
N GLU A 100 -9.94 18.10 6.39
CA GLU A 100 -11.06 19.03 6.31
C GLU A 100 -11.21 19.94 7.56
N ASP A 101 -10.75 19.46 8.72
CA ASP A 101 -10.90 20.15 10.00
C ASP A 101 -10.04 21.42 10.07
N PRO A 102 -10.62 22.62 10.25
CA PRO A 102 -9.87 23.87 10.31
C PRO A 102 -8.92 23.99 11.51
N ASP A 103 -9.14 23.22 12.58
CA ASP A 103 -8.30 23.21 13.78
C ASP A 103 -7.04 22.34 13.60
N VAL A 104 -6.99 21.53 12.54
CA VAL A 104 -5.80 20.79 12.15
C VAL A 104 -4.89 21.64 11.26
N HIS A 105 -3.78 22.08 11.83
CA HIS A 105 -2.83 22.99 11.13
C HIS A 105 -1.83 22.26 10.22
N ALA A 106 -1.49 21.00 10.53
CA ALA A 106 -0.52 20.23 9.76
C ALA A 106 -0.74 18.73 9.93
N ILE A 107 -0.38 17.97 8.89
CA ILE A 107 -0.35 16.50 8.91
C ILE A 107 1.08 16.04 8.64
N LYS A 108 1.62 15.21 9.54
CA LYS A 108 2.93 14.58 9.38
C LYS A 108 2.77 13.06 9.33
N LEU A 109 3.11 12.48 8.19
CA LEU A 109 2.91 11.04 7.94
C LEU A 109 4.13 10.44 7.24
N THR A 110 4.53 9.25 7.66
CA THR A 110 5.47 8.41 6.93
C THR A 110 4.69 7.38 6.11
N LEU A 111 4.82 7.43 4.78
CA LEU A 111 4.19 6.50 3.85
C LEU A 111 5.21 5.45 3.41
N CYS A 112 5.00 4.18 3.79
CA CYS A 112 5.86 3.07 3.39
C CYS A 112 5.33 2.29 2.19
N ARG A 113 4.01 2.12 2.08
CA ARG A 113 3.36 1.38 1.00
C ARG A 113 2.00 1.99 0.71
N THR A 114 1.85 2.60 -0.46
CA THR A 114 0.57 3.09 -0.97
C THR A 114 0.27 2.39 -2.29
N GLY A 115 -0.96 1.91 -2.45
CA GLY A 115 -1.46 1.49 -3.76
C GLY A 115 -1.65 2.68 -4.71
N ALA A 116 -1.89 2.41 -5.98
CA ALA A 116 -2.15 3.44 -7.00
C ALA A 116 -3.38 4.30 -6.66
N GLU A 117 -4.36 3.72 -5.97
CA GLU A 117 -5.56 4.39 -5.47
C GLU A 117 -5.58 4.29 -3.95
N SER A 118 -5.08 5.31 -3.26
CA SER A 118 -5.00 5.33 -1.80
C SER A 118 -5.85 6.47 -1.23
N PRO A 119 -6.92 6.18 -0.47
CA PRO A 119 -7.75 7.20 0.18
C PRO A 119 -6.96 8.12 1.12
N ILE A 120 -5.84 7.63 1.68
CA ILE A 120 -4.94 8.47 2.49
C ILE A 120 -4.23 9.49 1.62
N VAL A 121 -3.72 9.09 0.44
CA VAL A 121 -3.08 10.03 -0.49
C VAL A 121 -4.07 11.09 -0.94
N ASP A 122 -5.31 10.72 -1.24
CA ASP A 122 -6.38 11.66 -1.60
C ASP A 122 -6.66 12.66 -0.46
N ALA A 123 -6.68 12.20 0.79
CA ALA A 123 -6.84 13.07 1.96
C ALA A 123 -5.65 14.05 2.10
N LEU A 124 -4.41 13.59 1.88
CA LEU A 124 -3.23 14.45 1.94
C LEU A 124 -3.23 15.51 0.82
N VAL A 125 -3.68 15.14 -0.38
CA VAL A 125 -3.83 16.09 -1.48
C VAL A 125 -4.85 17.17 -1.12
N ARG A 126 -6.01 16.80 -0.56
CA ARG A 126 -7.01 17.77 -0.08
C ARG A 126 -6.45 18.68 1.01
N ALA A 127 -5.72 18.10 1.99
CA ALA A 127 -5.08 18.89 3.04
C ALA A 127 -4.10 19.93 2.48
N ALA A 128 -3.24 19.53 1.54
CA ALA A 128 -2.31 20.44 0.88
C ALA A 128 -3.03 21.53 0.08
N GLN A 129 -4.12 21.21 -0.61
CA GLN A 129 -4.96 22.21 -1.32
C GLN A 129 -5.64 23.18 -0.35
N ALA A 130 -5.95 22.73 0.87
CA ALA A 130 -6.49 23.56 1.95
C ALA A 130 -5.42 24.38 2.68
N GLY A 131 -4.15 24.26 2.29
CA GLY A 131 -3.03 25.04 2.87
C GLY A 131 -2.43 24.46 4.14
N LYS A 132 -2.62 23.15 4.40
CA LYS A 132 -2.06 22.45 5.57
C LYS A 132 -0.71 21.82 5.27
#